data_39f7ef4c9f5e38819267d97d7d494544
#
_entry.id   39f7ef4c9f5e38819267d97d7d494544
#
_cell.length_a   1.000
_cell.length_b   1.000
_cell.length_c   1.000
_cell.angle_alpha   90.00
_cell.angle_beta   90.00
_cell.angle_gamma   90.00
#
_symmetry.space_group_name_H-M   'P 1'
#
loop_
_entity.id
_entity.type
_entity.pdbx_description
1 polymer ?
#
loop_
_entity_poly.entity_id
_entity_poly.type
_entity_poly.pdbx_seq_one_letter_code
_entity_poly.pdbx_strand_id
1 'polypeptide(L)'
;MAISAVLLAYKEAENLKVLLPKIKQQLDKIGEEYEIIIVDTMKSLDDTPAVCKKFGARYVNQRLPHFGGAFRTGIKAARYDKFLIMDSDGSHNPI
;
A
#
# COMPACT_ATOMS: atom_id res chain seq x y z
N MET A 1 -14.38 10.68 8.21
CA MET A 1 -14.43 9.48 7.34
C MET A 1 -13.10 8.76 7.36
N ALA A 2 -13.11 7.46 7.17
CA ALA A 2 -11.88 6.67 7.21
C ALA A 2 -11.43 6.30 5.78
N ILE A 3 -10.13 6.21 5.57
CA ILE A 3 -9.54 6.01 4.25
C ILE A 3 -8.68 4.76 4.23
N SER A 4 -8.83 3.94 3.19
CA SER A 4 -7.92 2.83 2.91
C SER A 4 -7.03 3.21 1.73
N ALA A 5 -5.74 3.42 1.99
CA ALA A 5 -4.75 3.69 0.94
C ALA A 5 -4.17 2.35 0.48
N VAL A 6 -4.38 2.01 -0.78
CA VAL A 6 -3.95 0.73 -1.35
C VAL A 6 -2.84 0.98 -2.36
N LEU A 7 -1.69 0.36 -2.12
CA LEU A 7 -0.53 0.46 -3.00
C LEU A 7 -0.19 -0.92 -3.53
N LEU A 8 0.03 -1.01 -4.84
CA LEU A 8 0.44 -2.25 -5.48
C LEU A 8 1.96 -2.27 -5.61
N ALA A 9 2.59 -3.33 -5.15
CA ALA A 9 4.05 -3.44 -5.10
C ALA A 9 4.56 -4.60 -5.93
N TYR A 10 5.71 -4.36 -6.58
CA TYR A 10 6.49 -5.40 -7.26
C TYR A 10 7.95 -5.04 -7.07
N LYS A 11 8.63 -5.73 -6.14
CA LYS A 11 10.03 -5.45 -5.78
C LYS A 11 10.26 -3.98 -5.46
N GLU A 12 9.38 -3.40 -4.64
CA GLU A 12 9.38 -1.96 -4.36
C GLU A 12 9.85 -1.61 -2.96
N ALA A 13 10.54 -2.53 -2.26
CA ALA A 13 10.95 -2.31 -0.87
C ALA A 13 11.72 -1.00 -0.68
N GLU A 14 12.67 -0.70 -1.56
CA GLU A 14 13.47 0.52 -1.44
C GLU A 14 12.64 1.78 -1.66
N ASN A 15 11.74 1.75 -2.64
CA ASN A 15 10.84 2.88 -2.89
C ASN A 15 9.88 3.08 -1.73
N LEU A 16 9.38 1.99 -1.14
CA LEU A 16 8.46 2.06 -0.01
C LEU A 16 9.12 2.67 1.24
N LYS A 17 10.41 2.47 1.44
CA LYS A 17 11.12 3.10 2.56
C LYS A 17 11.06 4.62 2.50
N VAL A 18 11.00 5.19 1.31
CA VAL A 18 10.89 6.63 1.09
C VAL A 18 9.43 7.07 1.04
N LEU A 19 8.60 6.29 0.35
CA LEU A 19 7.22 6.66 0.05
C LEU A 19 6.29 6.55 1.24
N LEU A 20 6.42 5.48 2.05
CA LEU A 20 5.51 5.26 3.18
C LEU A 20 5.52 6.39 4.20
N PRO A 21 6.69 6.92 4.63
CA PRO A 21 6.68 8.06 5.53
C PRO A 21 5.97 9.29 4.94
N LYS A 22 6.13 9.52 3.64
CA LYS A 22 5.48 10.65 2.97
C LYS A 22 3.97 10.48 2.93
N ILE A 23 3.49 9.28 2.63
CA ILE A 23 2.06 8.99 2.59
C ILE A 23 1.45 9.17 3.98
N LYS A 24 2.09 8.61 5.00
CA LYS A 24 1.62 8.76 6.37
C LYS A 24 1.52 10.22 6.78
N GLN A 25 2.51 11.02 6.41
CA GLN A 25 2.52 12.44 6.71
C GLN A 25 1.33 13.15 6.06
N GLN A 26 1.03 12.84 4.80
CA GLN A 26 -0.11 13.42 4.09
C GLN A 26 -1.44 12.99 4.70
N LEU A 27 -1.58 11.71 5.03
CA LEU A 27 -2.81 11.19 5.64
C LEU A 27 -3.02 11.77 7.05
N ASP A 28 -1.96 11.96 7.81
CA ASP A 28 -2.05 12.59 9.13
C ASP A 28 -2.55 14.03 9.03
N LYS A 29 -2.17 14.75 7.99
CA LYS A 29 -2.64 16.12 7.76
C LYS A 29 -4.13 16.20 7.45
N ILE A 30 -4.68 15.17 6.84
CA ILE A 30 -6.11 15.11 6.55
C ILE A 30 -6.92 14.99 7.85
N GLY A 31 -6.34 14.35 8.88
CA GLY A 31 -6.98 14.29 10.20
C GLY A 31 -8.06 13.23 10.32
N GLU A 32 -8.18 12.33 9.35
CA GLU A 32 -9.12 11.22 9.38
C GLU A 32 -8.41 9.92 9.71
N GLU A 33 -9.16 8.92 10.18
CA GLU A 33 -8.61 7.58 10.36
C GLU A 33 -8.20 7.02 9.00
N TYR A 34 -7.12 6.25 8.99
CA TYR A 34 -6.66 5.64 7.76
C TYR A 34 -5.93 4.32 8.04
N GLU A 35 -5.82 3.53 6.99
CA GLU A 35 -4.92 2.38 6.95
C GLU A 35 -4.16 2.43 5.63
N ILE A 36 -2.97 1.84 5.62
CA ILE A 36 -2.17 1.69 4.41
C ILE A 36 -2.03 0.20 4.15
N ILE A 37 -2.42 -0.24 2.97
CA ILE A 37 -2.35 -1.65 2.56
C ILE A 37 -1.39 -1.75 1.39
N ILE A 38 -0.35 -2.57 1.55
CA ILE A 38 0.60 -2.85 0.48
C ILE A 38 0.26 -4.23 -0.05
N VAL A 39 -0.14 -4.30 -1.32
CA VAL A 39 -0.43 -5.55 -2.00
C VAL A 39 0.79 -5.95 -2.81
N ASP A 40 1.45 -7.00 -2.40
CA ASP A 40 2.64 -7.54 -3.06
C ASP A 40 2.26 -8.73 -3.94
N THR A 41 3.23 -9.24 -4.68
CA THR A 41 3.07 -10.43 -5.51
C THR A 41 2.67 -11.64 -4.67
N MET A 42 2.23 -12.73 -5.34
CA MET A 42 1.77 -13.93 -4.65
C MET A 42 2.81 -14.49 -3.67
N LYS A 43 4.09 -14.28 -3.98
CA LYS A 43 5.20 -14.57 -3.07
C LYS A 43 6.04 -13.31 -2.95
N SER A 44 6.54 -13.05 -1.75
CA SER A 44 7.45 -11.93 -1.56
C SER A 44 8.74 -12.13 -2.35
N LEU A 45 9.15 -11.11 -3.10
CA LEU A 45 10.35 -11.15 -3.94
C LEU A 45 11.49 -10.32 -3.34
N ASP A 46 11.24 -9.58 -2.28
CA ASP A 46 12.23 -8.71 -1.63
C ASP A 46 11.84 -8.46 -0.16
N ASP A 47 12.37 -7.40 0.43
CA ASP A 47 12.14 -7.05 1.84
C ASP A 47 10.84 -6.27 2.08
N THR A 48 9.93 -6.23 1.13
CA THR A 48 8.67 -5.50 1.28
C THR A 48 7.93 -5.83 2.59
N PRO A 49 7.78 -7.10 3.00
CA PRO A 49 7.12 -7.40 4.28
C PRO A 49 7.77 -6.71 5.48
N ALA A 50 9.10 -6.70 5.52
CA ALA A 50 9.83 -6.07 6.62
C ALA A 50 9.64 -4.55 6.62
N VAL A 51 9.62 -3.94 5.44
CA VAL A 51 9.39 -2.50 5.31
C VAL A 51 7.99 -2.15 5.78
N CYS A 52 6.99 -2.92 5.40
CA CYS A 52 5.62 -2.70 5.85
C CYS A 52 5.50 -2.76 7.37
N LYS A 53 6.13 -3.76 7.98
CA LYS A 53 6.12 -3.91 9.43
C LYS A 53 6.77 -2.70 10.11
N LYS A 54 7.86 -2.23 9.57
CA LYS A 54 8.59 -1.08 10.13
C LYS A 54 7.74 0.19 10.13
N PHE A 55 6.98 0.43 9.09
CA PHE A 55 6.19 1.66 8.93
C PHE A 55 4.71 1.50 9.28
N GLY A 56 4.31 0.36 9.79
CA GLY A 56 2.94 0.16 10.24
C GLY A 56 1.92 -0.01 9.12
N ALA A 57 2.36 -0.42 7.93
CA ALA A 57 1.47 -0.73 6.82
C ALA A 57 1.06 -2.20 6.87
N ARG A 58 -0.16 -2.50 6.42
CA ARG A 58 -0.61 -3.88 6.30
C ARG A 58 -0.02 -4.49 5.04
N TYR A 59 0.53 -5.68 5.17
CA TYR A 59 1.13 -6.41 4.06
C TYR A 59 0.19 -7.53 3.62
N VAL A 60 -0.16 -7.55 2.35
CA VAL A 60 -1.06 -8.56 1.77
C VAL A 60 -0.45 -9.07 0.48
N ASN A 61 -0.53 -10.39 0.26
CA ASN A 61 -0.10 -10.98 -1.00
C ASN A 61 -1.32 -11.16 -1.91
N GLN A 62 -1.19 -10.80 -3.18
CA GLN A 62 -2.28 -11.02 -4.12
C GLN A 62 -2.54 -12.50 -4.31
N ARG A 63 -3.80 -12.85 -4.49
CA ARG A 63 -4.22 -14.25 -4.66
C ARG A 63 -4.26 -14.68 -6.11
N LEU A 64 -4.55 -13.75 -7.00
CA LEU A 64 -4.63 -13.99 -8.44
C LEU A 64 -3.47 -13.25 -9.11
N PRO A 65 -2.92 -13.80 -10.21
CA PRO A 65 -1.86 -13.11 -10.93
C PRO A 65 -2.37 -11.85 -11.60
N HIS A 66 -1.43 -11.04 -12.06
CA HIS A 66 -1.68 -9.82 -12.82
C HIS A 66 -2.22 -8.67 -11.99
N PHE A 67 -2.27 -7.51 -12.62
CA PHE A 67 -2.65 -6.26 -11.98
C PHE A 67 -4.08 -6.31 -11.42
N GLY A 68 -5.03 -6.87 -12.18
CA GLY A 68 -6.41 -6.98 -11.73
C GLY A 68 -6.56 -7.81 -10.47
N GLY A 69 -5.77 -8.88 -10.32
CA GLY A 69 -5.77 -9.70 -9.11
C GLY A 69 -5.25 -8.93 -7.91
N ALA A 70 -4.18 -8.15 -8.09
CA ALA A 70 -3.62 -7.32 -7.03
C ALA A 70 -4.64 -6.28 -6.57
N PHE A 71 -5.29 -5.62 -7.50
CA PHE A 71 -6.29 -4.60 -7.22
C PHE A 71 -7.44 -5.18 -6.39
N ARG A 72 -7.99 -6.33 -6.83
CA ARG A 72 -9.07 -7.00 -6.10
C ARG A 72 -8.67 -7.41 -4.70
N THR A 73 -7.44 -7.92 -4.54
CA THR A 73 -6.92 -8.31 -3.24
C THR A 73 -6.90 -7.11 -2.29
N GLY A 74 -6.40 -5.96 -2.77
CA GLY A 74 -6.35 -4.75 -1.98
C GLY A 74 -7.73 -4.28 -1.54
N ILE A 75 -8.69 -4.27 -2.46
CA ILE A 75 -10.06 -3.84 -2.16
C ILE A 75 -10.71 -4.75 -1.12
N LYS A 76 -10.54 -6.07 -1.27
CA LYS A 76 -11.10 -7.03 -0.31
C LYS A 76 -10.47 -6.91 1.07
N ALA A 77 -9.18 -6.56 1.15
CA ALA A 77 -8.49 -6.42 2.41
C ALA A 77 -8.82 -5.10 3.13
N ALA A 78 -9.32 -4.11 2.41
CA ALA A 78 -9.60 -2.79 2.95
C ALA A 78 -10.75 -2.83 3.97
N ARG A 79 -10.56 -2.09 5.06
CA ARG A 79 -11.56 -1.98 6.13
C ARG A 79 -12.54 -0.85 5.92
N TYR A 80 -12.20 0.10 5.06
CA TYR A 80 -12.96 1.33 4.90
C TYR A 80 -13.52 1.45 3.49
N ASP A 81 -14.56 2.24 3.34
CA ASP A 81 -15.25 2.40 2.06
C ASP A 81 -14.59 3.40 1.13
N LYS A 82 -13.80 4.30 1.68
CA LYS A 82 -13.12 5.33 0.89
C LYS A 82 -11.71 4.86 0.55
N PHE A 83 -11.40 4.78 -0.73
CA PHE A 83 -10.14 4.25 -1.20
C PHE A 83 -9.25 5.31 -1.81
N LEU A 84 -7.95 5.16 -1.60
CA LEU A 84 -6.93 5.92 -2.31
C LEU A 84 -5.98 4.88 -2.90
N ILE A 85 -5.86 4.84 -4.23
CA ILE A 85 -5.06 3.83 -4.91
C ILE A 85 -3.85 4.50 -5.55
N MET A 86 -2.67 3.93 -5.32
CA MET A 86 -1.40 4.48 -5.78
C MET A 86 -0.47 3.37 -6.25
N ASP A 87 0.48 3.74 -7.11
CA ASP A 87 1.63 2.90 -7.40
C ASP A 87 2.73 3.15 -6.38
N SER A 88 3.52 2.13 -6.11
CA SER A 88 4.62 2.22 -5.15
C SER A 88 5.99 2.34 -5.81
N ASP A 89 6.04 2.55 -7.12
CA ASP A 89 7.28 2.59 -7.87
C ASP A 89 7.97 3.96 -7.85
N GLY A 90 7.36 4.95 -7.21
CA GLY A 90 7.92 6.29 -7.13
C GLY A 90 7.67 7.15 -8.36
N SER A 91 7.01 6.62 -9.39
CA SER A 91 6.70 7.39 -10.60
C SER A 91 5.53 8.34 -10.40
N HIS A 92 4.70 8.10 -9.41
CA HIS A 92 3.61 8.97 -9.02
C HIS A 92 3.96 9.81 -7.83
N ASN A 93 3.60 11.07 -7.89
CA ASN A 93 3.72 11.97 -6.75
C ASN A 93 2.39 11.90 -5.97
N PRO A 94 2.39 11.41 -4.73
CA PRO A 94 1.14 11.28 -3.95
C PRO A 94 0.58 12.59 -3.44
N ILE A 95 1.25 13.66 -3.74
CA ILE A 95 0.82 14.98 -3.29
C ILE A 95 -0.14 15.61 -4.28
#